data_c0747d36041cdd7f8a0d541b2ad05185
#
_entry.id   c0747d36041cdd7f8a0d541b2ad05185
#
_cell.length_a   1.000
_cell.length_b   1.000
_cell.length_c   1.000
_cell.angle_alpha   90.00
_cell.angle_beta   90.00
_cell.angle_gamma   90.00
#
_symmetry.space_group_name_H-M   'P 1'
#
loop_
_entity.id
_entity.type
_entity.pdbx_description
1 polymer ?
#
loop_
_entity_poly.entity_id
_entity_poly.type
_entity_poly.pdbx_seq_one_letter_code
_entity_poly.pdbx_strand_id
1 'polypeptide(L)'
;MFKVLASTLTLSALLAVPTASHAVIFTFNASLSGANEVLPVVGGPGSGTAVLNYDDKGTSVLTDDTYNFSMSVFGLTGGTATGTAASVFHIHGAANTVQNGPVVIGLDNASLFSFFNSGSTLLVGGSNVVAPTTLFSNGPYSNLSFLSMLRSSLAYVNIHTFLNPQGAVRGQLIEVTAVPEPSTYAMLLAGLGVVGLVARRRRASQT
;
A
#
# COMPACT_ATOMS: atom_id res chain seq x y z
N MET A 1 50.72 -16.50 -54.45
CA MET A 1 49.45 -17.12 -54.10
C MET A 1 49.10 -16.64 -52.65
N PHE A 2 48.46 -15.49 -52.55
CA PHE A 2 48.09 -14.88 -51.26
C PHE A 2 46.62 -15.20 -50.94
N LYS A 3 46.40 -15.93 -49.85
CA LYS A 3 45.06 -16.16 -49.32
C LYS A 3 44.68 -14.99 -48.40
N VAL A 4 43.65 -14.23 -48.80
CA VAL A 4 43.02 -13.20 -47.99
C VAL A 4 42.02 -13.89 -47.07
N LEU A 5 42.27 -13.90 -45.76
CA LEU A 5 41.26 -14.27 -44.73
C LEU A 5 40.30 -13.07 -44.56
N ALA A 6 39.08 -13.24 -44.96
CA ALA A 6 38.02 -12.30 -44.63
C ALA A 6 37.48 -12.63 -43.22
N SER A 7 37.82 -11.80 -42.24
CA SER A 7 37.24 -11.87 -40.88
C SER A 7 35.89 -11.16 -40.88
N THR A 8 34.81 -11.92 -40.77
CA THR A 8 33.47 -11.37 -40.55
C THR A 8 33.31 -10.95 -39.10
N LEU A 9 33.32 -9.64 -38.84
CA LEU A 9 33.00 -9.06 -37.56
C LEU A 9 31.47 -9.08 -37.39
N THR A 10 30.92 -9.96 -36.58
CA THR A 10 29.51 -9.93 -36.17
C THR A 10 29.32 -8.88 -35.10
N LEU A 11 28.78 -7.73 -35.46
CA LEU A 11 28.40 -6.66 -34.53
C LEU A 11 27.09 -7.08 -33.82
N SER A 12 27.19 -7.62 -32.61
CA SER A 12 26.05 -7.87 -31.74
C SER A 12 25.58 -6.56 -31.17
N ALA A 13 24.59 -5.93 -31.78
CA ALA A 13 23.89 -4.78 -31.20
C ALA A 13 23.07 -5.24 -30.01
N LEU A 14 23.56 -4.98 -28.81
CA LEU A 14 22.82 -5.14 -27.58
C LEU A 14 21.75 -4.03 -27.55
N LEU A 15 20.52 -4.34 -27.91
CA LEU A 15 19.39 -3.45 -27.75
C LEU A 15 19.16 -3.28 -26.23
N ALA A 16 19.66 -2.19 -25.67
CA ALA A 16 19.24 -1.72 -24.37
C ALA A 16 17.77 -1.28 -24.47
N VAL A 17 16.85 -2.14 -24.06
CA VAL A 17 15.44 -1.76 -23.90
C VAL A 17 15.42 -0.83 -22.70
N PRO A 18 15.03 0.46 -22.83
CA PRO A 18 14.86 1.31 -21.69
C PRO A 18 13.75 0.69 -20.83
N THR A 19 14.07 0.27 -19.61
CA THR A 19 13.06 -0.07 -18.61
C THR A 19 12.41 1.24 -18.20
N ALA A 20 11.26 1.56 -18.80
CA ALA A 20 10.44 2.63 -18.28
C ALA A 20 10.07 2.26 -16.84
N SER A 21 10.45 3.12 -15.88
CA SER A 21 9.95 3.00 -14.52
C SER A 21 8.45 3.26 -14.58
N HIS A 22 7.66 2.27 -14.20
CA HIS A 22 6.21 2.40 -14.12
C HIS A 22 5.83 2.71 -12.66
N ALA A 23 4.90 3.64 -12.48
CA ALA A 23 4.25 3.86 -11.20
C ALA A 23 3.69 2.53 -10.66
N VAL A 24 3.97 2.24 -9.41
CA VAL A 24 3.44 1.05 -8.73
C VAL A 24 2.43 1.50 -7.69
N ILE A 25 1.24 0.92 -7.76
CA ILE A 25 0.22 1.12 -6.73
C ILE A 25 0.28 -0.04 -5.74
N PHE A 26 0.62 0.30 -4.49
CA PHE A 26 0.58 -0.64 -3.37
C PHE A 26 -0.76 -0.48 -2.65
N THR A 27 -1.49 -1.57 -2.50
CA THR A 27 -2.79 -1.59 -1.81
C THR A 27 -2.64 -2.20 -0.43
N PHE A 28 -3.15 -1.52 0.59
CA PHE A 28 -3.17 -1.97 1.97
C PHE A 28 -4.60 -1.99 2.49
N ASN A 29 -4.99 -3.09 3.14
CA ASN A 29 -6.30 -3.26 3.74
C ASN A 29 -6.16 -3.39 5.26
N ALA A 30 -7.14 -2.86 5.99
CA ALA A 30 -7.28 -3.07 7.42
C ALA A 30 -8.69 -3.52 7.78
N SER A 31 -8.79 -4.52 8.65
CA SER A 31 -10.03 -4.89 9.34
C SER A 31 -10.02 -4.28 10.73
N LEU A 32 -10.98 -3.42 11.02
CA LEU A 32 -11.08 -2.62 12.23
C LEU A 32 -12.01 -3.30 13.24
N SER A 33 -11.53 -3.47 14.47
CA SER A 33 -12.28 -4.06 15.58
C SER A 33 -11.71 -3.61 16.91
N GLY A 34 -12.55 -3.52 17.93
CA GLY A 34 -12.11 -3.29 19.32
C GLY A 34 -11.23 -4.42 19.86
N ALA A 35 -11.41 -5.66 19.36
CA ALA A 35 -10.57 -6.79 19.75
C ALA A 35 -9.11 -6.68 19.28
N ASN A 36 -8.81 -5.78 18.35
CA ASN A 36 -7.46 -5.53 17.85
C ASN A 36 -6.68 -4.50 18.68
N GLU A 37 -7.31 -3.87 19.67
CA GLU A 37 -6.62 -2.95 20.58
C GLU A 37 -5.57 -3.69 21.41
N VAL A 38 -4.48 -3.00 21.72
CA VAL A 38 -3.33 -3.56 22.46
C VAL A 38 -3.48 -3.27 23.94
N LEU A 39 -3.44 -4.31 24.76
CA LEU A 39 -3.49 -4.16 26.21
C LEU A 39 -2.43 -3.18 26.76
N PRO A 40 -2.75 -2.36 27.76
CA PRO A 40 -3.97 -2.41 28.61
C PRO A 40 -5.21 -1.71 28.02
N VAL A 41 -5.17 -1.25 26.76
CA VAL A 41 -6.33 -0.62 26.14
C VAL A 41 -7.41 -1.68 25.89
N VAL A 42 -8.60 -1.40 26.38
CA VAL A 42 -9.79 -2.21 26.12
C VAL A 42 -10.60 -1.49 25.05
N GLY A 43 -10.70 -2.12 23.87
CA GLY A 43 -11.44 -1.57 22.76
C GLY A 43 -12.94 -1.47 23.02
N GLY A 44 -13.57 -0.56 22.28
CA GLY A 44 -15.01 -0.35 22.29
C GLY A 44 -15.75 -1.23 21.28
N PRO A 45 -17.07 -1.11 21.22
CA PRO A 45 -17.87 -1.67 20.16
C PRO A 45 -17.57 -0.94 18.83
N GLY A 46 -17.90 -1.60 17.75
CA GLY A 46 -17.69 -1.11 16.40
C GLY A 46 -16.78 -2.02 15.59
N SER A 47 -16.98 -1.97 14.29
CA SER A 47 -16.17 -2.70 13.33
C SER A 47 -16.19 -1.99 11.98
N GLY A 48 -15.19 -2.26 11.16
CA GLY A 48 -15.10 -1.61 9.86
C GLY A 48 -13.93 -2.09 9.03
N THR A 49 -13.72 -1.38 7.93
CA THR A 49 -12.59 -1.63 7.02
C THR A 49 -11.97 -0.31 6.60
N ALA A 50 -10.68 -0.35 6.31
CA ALA A 50 -9.98 0.73 5.65
C ALA A 50 -9.16 0.20 4.48
N VAL A 51 -9.01 1.03 3.44
CA VAL A 51 -8.18 0.77 2.26
C VAL A 51 -7.29 1.97 2.04
N LEU A 52 -6.00 1.73 1.83
CA LEU A 52 -5.01 2.73 1.44
C LEU A 52 -4.33 2.26 0.16
N ASN A 53 -4.41 3.06 -0.90
CA ASN A 53 -3.70 2.83 -2.15
C ASN A 53 -2.58 3.86 -2.27
N TYR A 54 -1.34 3.41 -2.14
CA TYR A 54 -0.15 4.24 -2.26
C TYR A 54 0.40 4.18 -3.67
N ASP A 55 0.68 5.34 -4.27
CA ASP A 55 1.23 5.49 -5.61
C ASP A 55 2.62 6.12 -5.51
N ASP A 56 3.66 5.35 -5.84
CA ASP A 56 5.07 5.76 -5.80
C ASP A 56 5.51 6.57 -7.04
N LYS A 57 4.56 6.88 -7.94
CA LYS A 57 4.78 7.60 -9.20
C LYS A 57 5.86 6.99 -10.12
N GLY A 58 6.45 5.86 -9.74
CA GLY A 58 7.56 5.24 -10.47
C GLY A 58 8.85 6.06 -10.40
N THR A 59 9.01 6.89 -9.38
CA THR A 59 10.18 7.73 -9.19
C THR A 59 10.94 7.34 -7.91
N SER A 60 12.14 7.87 -7.72
CA SER A 60 12.87 7.77 -6.46
C SER A 60 12.62 8.97 -5.53
N VAL A 61 11.71 9.86 -5.90
CA VAL A 61 11.42 11.12 -5.22
C VAL A 61 10.23 10.94 -4.30
N LEU A 62 10.44 10.92 -3.00
CA LEU A 62 9.36 10.71 -2.02
C LEU A 62 8.37 11.89 -1.91
N THR A 63 8.71 13.04 -2.48
CA THR A 63 7.87 14.25 -2.37
C THR A 63 6.72 14.29 -3.38
N ASP A 64 6.73 13.43 -4.40
CA ASP A 64 5.67 13.32 -5.40
C ASP A 64 4.74 12.12 -5.16
N ASP A 65 5.10 11.24 -4.20
CA ASP A 65 4.28 10.12 -3.79
C ASP A 65 2.94 10.59 -3.23
N THR A 66 1.89 9.88 -3.59
CA THR A 66 0.54 10.18 -3.10
C THR A 66 -0.16 8.91 -2.64
N TYR A 67 -1.26 9.08 -1.90
CA TYR A 67 -2.14 7.96 -1.59
C TYR A 67 -3.61 8.36 -1.64
N ASN A 68 -4.45 7.37 -1.91
CA ASN A 68 -5.88 7.44 -1.70
C ASN A 68 -6.23 6.65 -0.45
N PHE A 69 -7.16 7.16 0.35
CA PHE A 69 -7.61 6.50 1.57
C PHE A 69 -9.12 6.44 1.60
N SER A 70 -9.67 5.31 2.03
CA SER A 70 -11.10 5.17 2.33
C SER A 70 -11.30 4.30 3.55
N MET A 71 -12.27 4.67 4.39
CA MET A 71 -12.61 3.94 5.60
C MET A 71 -14.10 4.00 5.86
N SER A 72 -14.66 2.89 6.34
CA SER A 72 -16.04 2.78 6.79
C SER A 72 -16.08 2.02 8.11
N VAL A 73 -16.64 2.63 9.15
CA VAL A 73 -16.76 2.04 10.49
C VAL A 73 -18.19 2.24 11.00
N PHE A 74 -18.76 1.20 11.58
CA PHE A 74 -20.14 1.16 12.07
C PHE A 74 -20.17 0.63 13.51
N GLY A 75 -21.24 0.96 14.22
CA GLY A 75 -21.45 0.48 15.58
C GLY A 75 -20.55 1.12 16.63
N LEU A 76 -19.89 2.25 16.31
CA LEU A 76 -19.17 3.04 17.30
C LEU A 76 -20.13 3.63 18.33
N THR A 77 -19.69 3.72 19.57
CA THR A 77 -20.45 4.35 20.65
C THR A 77 -19.59 5.36 21.39
N GLY A 78 -20.22 6.45 21.83
CA GLY A 78 -19.55 7.46 22.66
C GLY A 78 -18.60 8.37 21.88
N GLY A 79 -19.05 8.89 20.74
CA GLY A 79 -18.42 10.03 20.11
C GLY A 79 -18.50 11.29 20.99
N THR A 80 -18.04 12.43 20.51
CA THR A 80 -18.18 13.70 21.23
C THR A 80 -19.65 14.00 21.50
N ALA A 81 -19.96 14.67 22.58
CA ALA A 81 -21.26 14.81 23.25
C ALA A 81 -22.47 15.24 22.40
N THR A 82 -22.35 15.45 21.09
CA THR A 82 -23.38 15.95 20.18
C THR A 82 -23.69 15.03 19.00
N GLY A 83 -23.65 13.71 19.20
CA GLY A 83 -24.11 12.76 18.19
C GLY A 83 -23.09 12.35 17.13
N THR A 84 -21.81 12.57 17.38
CA THR A 84 -20.72 12.04 16.56
C THR A 84 -20.38 10.61 16.95
N ALA A 85 -19.93 9.79 15.99
CA ALA A 85 -19.54 8.42 16.22
C ALA A 85 -18.13 8.29 16.85
N ALA A 86 -17.19 9.15 16.43
CA ALA A 86 -15.80 9.16 16.87
C ALA A 86 -15.39 10.53 17.40
N SER A 87 -14.41 10.58 18.29
CA SER A 87 -13.79 11.83 18.78
C SER A 87 -12.62 12.24 17.90
N VAL A 88 -11.68 11.32 17.62
CA VAL A 88 -10.54 11.51 16.74
C VAL A 88 -10.21 10.18 16.03
N PHE A 89 -9.57 10.25 14.87
CA PHE A 89 -9.18 9.08 14.10
C PHE A 89 -7.90 9.34 13.32
N HIS A 90 -6.99 8.35 13.37
CA HIS A 90 -5.61 8.50 12.91
C HIS A 90 -5.08 7.26 12.21
N ILE A 91 -4.01 7.44 11.41
CA ILE A 91 -3.05 6.38 11.15
C ILE A 91 -1.89 6.54 12.12
N HIS A 92 -1.52 5.46 12.77
CA HIS A 92 -0.40 5.34 13.69
C HIS A 92 0.72 4.46 13.10
N GLY A 93 1.93 4.57 13.63
CA GLY A 93 3.11 3.75 13.28
C GLY A 93 4.34 4.23 14.09
N ALA A 94 5.47 3.67 13.99
CA ALA A 94 5.85 2.35 13.50
C ALA A 94 5.61 1.33 14.63
N ALA A 95 4.61 0.48 14.47
CA ALA A 95 4.23 -0.47 15.51
C ALA A 95 3.53 -1.69 14.89
N ASN A 96 3.83 -2.87 15.40
CA ASN A 96 3.19 -4.11 15.01
C ASN A 96 1.84 -4.32 15.75
N THR A 97 1.23 -5.49 15.59
CA THR A 97 -0.09 -5.83 16.16
C THR A 97 -0.12 -5.92 17.69
N VAL A 98 1.03 -5.91 18.38
CA VAL A 98 1.13 -6.02 19.83
C VAL A 98 1.79 -4.78 20.49
N GLN A 99 1.94 -3.70 19.72
CA GLN A 99 2.58 -2.46 20.17
C GLN A 99 1.73 -1.26 19.77
N ASN A 100 1.83 -0.18 20.55
CA ASN A 100 1.28 1.12 20.18
C ASN A 100 2.37 2.02 19.63
N GLY A 101 2.03 2.82 18.63
CA GLY A 101 2.92 3.78 17.98
C GLY A 101 2.35 5.20 18.02
N PRO A 102 3.18 6.20 17.71
CA PRO A 102 2.73 7.58 17.61
C PRO A 102 1.77 7.80 16.43
N VAL A 103 1.07 8.92 16.44
CA VAL A 103 0.26 9.38 15.31
C VAL A 103 1.18 9.74 14.15
N VAL A 104 0.84 9.26 12.97
CA VAL A 104 1.52 9.53 11.69
C VAL A 104 0.69 10.48 10.83
N ILE A 105 -0.62 10.23 10.73
CA ILE A 105 -1.57 10.99 9.92
C ILE A 105 -2.86 11.20 10.71
N GLY A 106 -3.29 12.46 10.86
CA GLY A 106 -4.63 12.80 11.33
C GLY A 106 -5.64 12.63 10.18
N LEU A 107 -6.54 11.67 10.28
CA LEU A 107 -7.60 11.42 9.32
C LEU A 107 -8.80 12.38 9.52
N ASP A 108 -8.83 13.07 10.66
CA ASP A 108 -9.79 14.12 11.01
C ASP A 108 -9.39 15.51 10.47
N ASN A 109 -8.29 15.59 9.72
CA ASN A 109 -7.87 16.82 9.06
C ASN A 109 -8.75 17.11 7.82
N ALA A 110 -9.74 17.98 7.97
CA ALA A 110 -10.71 18.33 6.92
C ALA A 110 -10.10 19.03 5.69
N SER A 111 -8.84 19.45 5.74
CA SER A 111 -8.14 19.96 4.55
C SER A 111 -7.61 18.85 3.63
N LEU A 112 -7.44 17.64 4.14
CA LEU A 112 -6.91 16.48 3.41
C LEU A 112 -7.96 15.41 3.19
N PHE A 113 -8.94 15.29 4.10
CA PHE A 113 -9.94 14.24 4.10
C PHE A 113 -11.35 14.81 4.18
N SER A 114 -12.28 14.20 3.48
CA SER A 114 -13.71 14.36 3.72
C SER A 114 -14.17 13.25 4.65
N PHE A 115 -15.06 13.56 5.60
CA PHE A 115 -15.61 12.56 6.49
C PHE A 115 -17.06 12.83 6.88
N PHE A 116 -17.79 11.73 7.12
CA PHE A 116 -19.08 11.72 7.76
C PHE A 116 -18.94 11.06 9.13
N ASN A 117 -19.21 11.80 10.19
CA ASN A 117 -19.05 11.35 11.58
C ASN A 117 -20.35 11.65 12.34
N SER A 118 -21.27 10.69 12.39
CA SER A 118 -22.59 10.89 13.00
C SER A 118 -23.16 9.58 13.56
N GLY A 119 -23.86 9.68 14.68
CA GLY A 119 -24.49 8.54 15.34
C GLY A 119 -23.47 7.48 15.76
N SER A 120 -23.49 6.36 15.08
CA SER A 120 -22.54 5.25 15.26
C SER A 120 -21.68 4.96 14.02
N THR A 121 -21.73 5.87 13.02
CA THR A 121 -21.08 5.69 11.72
C THR A 121 -19.98 6.72 11.50
N LEU A 122 -18.82 6.24 11.08
CA LEU A 122 -17.72 7.05 10.61
C LEU A 122 -17.32 6.61 9.21
N LEU A 123 -17.40 7.52 8.24
CA LEU A 123 -16.87 7.32 6.88
C LEU A 123 -15.78 8.37 6.65
N VAL A 124 -14.66 7.96 6.05
CA VAL A 124 -13.54 8.86 5.72
C VAL A 124 -13.08 8.58 4.30
N GLY A 125 -12.79 9.63 3.54
CA GLY A 125 -12.24 9.55 2.20
C GLY A 125 -11.19 10.63 1.94
N GLY A 126 -10.10 10.26 1.26
CA GLY A 126 -9.09 11.19 0.77
C GLY A 126 -8.53 10.70 -0.55
N SER A 127 -8.28 11.63 -1.47
CA SER A 127 -7.75 11.28 -2.81
C SER A 127 -6.54 12.14 -3.12
N ASN A 128 -5.52 11.52 -3.70
CA ASN A 128 -4.25 12.18 -4.07
C ASN A 128 -3.61 12.96 -2.91
N VAL A 129 -3.73 12.42 -1.70
CA VAL A 129 -3.11 13.01 -0.51
C VAL A 129 -1.60 12.82 -0.63
N VAL A 130 -0.81 13.88 -0.46
CA VAL A 130 0.66 13.79 -0.50
C VAL A 130 1.14 12.94 0.65
N ALA A 131 2.01 11.97 0.36
CA ALA A 131 2.55 11.08 1.37
C ALA A 131 3.54 11.82 2.29
N PRO A 132 3.58 11.49 3.60
CA PRO A 132 4.58 12.07 4.49
C PRO A 132 6.00 11.70 4.06
N THR A 133 6.88 12.70 4.01
CA THR A 133 8.32 12.51 3.70
C THR A 133 9.19 12.36 4.94
N THR A 134 8.62 12.61 6.14
CA THR A 134 9.29 12.40 7.41
C THR A 134 9.56 10.92 7.65
N LEU A 135 10.69 10.62 8.32
CA LEU A 135 11.00 9.27 8.76
C LEU A 135 10.40 8.99 10.13
N PHE A 136 9.87 7.80 10.31
CA PHE A 136 9.19 7.38 11.54
C PHE A 136 10.03 6.42 12.34
N SER A 137 10.00 6.56 13.66
CA SER A 137 10.72 5.70 14.60
C SER A 137 9.87 5.44 15.84
N ASN A 138 9.87 4.19 16.33
CA ASN A 138 9.22 3.80 17.58
C ASN A 138 9.81 2.48 18.10
N GLY A 139 10.35 2.48 19.30
CA GLY A 139 10.96 1.29 19.89
C GLY A 139 12.07 0.69 19.00
N PRO A 140 11.92 -0.58 18.57
CA PRO A 140 12.92 -1.24 17.72
C PRO A 140 12.91 -0.78 16.26
N TYR A 141 11.93 -0.01 15.85
CA TYR A 141 11.78 0.48 14.47
C TYR A 141 12.36 1.87 14.35
N SER A 142 13.25 2.09 13.39
CA SER A 142 13.92 3.38 13.20
C SER A 142 14.04 3.77 11.74
N ASN A 143 13.89 5.06 11.47
CA ASN A 143 14.11 5.69 10.16
C ASN A 143 13.31 5.06 9.01
N LEU A 144 12.06 4.70 9.27
CA LEU A 144 11.18 4.13 8.26
C LEU A 144 10.49 5.24 7.46
N SER A 145 10.55 5.17 6.12
CA SER A 145 9.66 5.96 5.27
C SER A 145 8.20 5.47 5.44
N PHE A 146 7.23 6.30 5.06
CA PHE A 146 5.82 5.93 5.17
C PHE A 146 5.53 4.63 4.38
N LEU A 147 6.01 4.52 3.15
CA LEU A 147 5.86 3.30 2.35
C LEU A 147 6.55 2.08 3.01
N SER A 148 7.78 2.25 3.51
CA SER A 148 8.49 1.15 4.19
C SER A 148 7.73 0.67 5.43
N MET A 149 7.14 1.59 6.19
CA MET A 149 6.32 1.28 7.36
C MET A 149 5.04 0.53 6.96
N LEU A 150 4.35 0.95 5.90
CA LEU A 150 3.18 0.27 5.36
C LEU A 150 3.52 -1.15 4.90
N ARG A 151 4.56 -1.33 4.07
CA ARG A 151 4.98 -2.62 3.53
C ARG A 151 5.50 -3.60 4.59
N SER A 152 5.99 -3.08 5.70
CA SER A 152 6.38 -3.89 6.85
C SER A 152 5.22 -4.21 7.80
N SER A 153 3.98 -3.82 7.44
CA SER A 153 2.78 -3.97 8.29
C SER A 153 2.95 -3.32 9.66
N LEU A 154 3.61 -2.15 9.70
CA LEU A 154 3.90 -1.40 10.93
C LEU A 154 3.02 -0.14 11.07
N ALA A 155 2.09 0.08 10.16
CA ALA A 155 1.08 1.13 10.24
C ALA A 155 -0.29 0.54 10.60
N TYR A 156 -1.07 1.25 11.40
CA TYR A 156 -2.42 0.85 11.74
C TYR A 156 -3.36 2.06 11.83
N VAL A 157 -4.63 1.82 11.51
CA VAL A 157 -5.71 2.78 11.74
C VAL A 157 -6.21 2.60 13.15
N ASN A 158 -6.42 3.71 13.88
CA ASN A 158 -7.07 3.72 15.18
C ASN A 158 -8.13 4.82 15.23
N ILE A 159 -9.28 4.47 15.78
CA ILE A 159 -10.40 5.38 16.03
C ILE A 159 -10.64 5.47 17.53
N HIS A 160 -10.73 6.69 18.03
CA HIS A 160 -11.01 6.98 19.43
C HIS A 160 -12.43 7.49 19.59
N THR A 161 -13.04 7.18 20.71
CA THR A 161 -14.33 7.74 21.13
C THR A 161 -14.18 8.39 22.51
N PHE A 162 -15.18 9.16 22.93
CA PHE A 162 -15.16 9.73 24.28
C PHE A 162 -15.12 8.65 25.38
N LEU A 163 -15.79 7.51 25.15
CA LEU A 163 -15.78 6.38 26.08
C LEU A 163 -14.51 5.54 25.98
N ASN A 164 -13.84 5.55 24.85
CA ASN A 164 -12.60 4.81 24.62
C ASN A 164 -11.52 5.78 24.09
N PRO A 165 -11.01 6.69 24.94
CA PRO A 165 -10.09 7.75 24.49
C PRO A 165 -8.69 7.25 24.13
N GLN A 166 -8.34 6.01 24.50
CA GLN A 166 -7.07 5.37 24.14
C GLN A 166 -7.19 4.50 22.87
N GLY A 167 -8.39 4.24 22.37
CA GLY A 167 -8.70 3.46 21.19
C GLY A 167 -10.01 2.70 21.35
N ALA A 168 -10.92 2.88 20.44
CA ALA A 168 -12.18 2.16 20.37
C ALA A 168 -12.08 0.98 19.40
N VAL A 169 -11.54 1.21 18.20
CA VAL A 169 -11.30 0.16 17.21
C VAL A 169 -9.97 0.42 16.49
N ARG A 170 -9.26 -0.67 16.22
CA ARG A 170 -7.96 -0.69 15.56
C ARG A 170 -7.92 -1.68 14.41
N GLY A 171 -7.12 -1.42 13.39
CA GLY A 171 -6.83 -2.35 12.31
C GLY A 171 -5.46 -2.10 11.70
N GLN A 172 -4.63 -3.14 11.62
CA GLN A 172 -3.32 -3.08 10.97
C GLN A 172 -3.51 -2.98 9.46
N LEU A 173 -2.77 -2.08 8.82
CA LEU A 173 -2.71 -1.95 7.36
C LEU A 173 -1.78 -3.04 6.81
N ILE A 174 -2.35 -4.00 6.09
CA ILE A 174 -1.64 -5.16 5.54
C ILE A 174 -1.63 -5.05 4.02
N GLU A 175 -0.45 -5.21 3.42
CA GLU A 175 -0.29 -5.18 1.97
C GLU A 175 -1.06 -6.33 1.31
N VAL A 176 -1.88 -5.99 0.31
CA VAL A 176 -2.55 -6.96 -0.54
C VAL A 176 -1.63 -7.27 -1.70
N THR A 177 -1.03 -8.45 -1.70
CA THR A 177 -0.22 -8.90 -2.83
C THR A 177 -1.12 -9.11 -4.04
N ALA A 178 -0.81 -8.41 -5.15
CA ALA A 178 -1.50 -8.66 -6.41
C ALA A 178 -1.23 -10.11 -6.86
N VAL A 179 -2.29 -10.90 -6.97
CA VAL A 179 -2.18 -12.21 -7.63
C VAL A 179 -2.12 -11.94 -9.13
N PRO A 180 -1.06 -12.38 -9.85
CA PRO A 180 -0.98 -12.20 -11.29
C PRO A 180 -2.22 -12.81 -11.96
N GLU A 181 -2.90 -12.02 -12.81
CA GLU A 181 -4.11 -12.47 -13.48
C GLU A 181 -3.83 -13.68 -14.39
N PRO A 182 -4.79 -14.60 -14.56
CA PRO A 182 -4.65 -15.74 -15.49
C PRO A 182 -4.24 -15.33 -16.91
N SER A 183 -4.64 -14.12 -17.34
CA SER A 183 -4.24 -13.52 -18.61
C SER A 183 -2.72 -13.30 -18.74
N THR A 184 -2.03 -12.97 -17.65
CA THR A 184 -0.57 -12.80 -17.61
C THR A 184 0.12 -14.14 -17.90
N TYR A 185 -0.33 -15.22 -17.30
CA TYR A 185 0.19 -16.56 -17.58
C TYR A 185 -0.15 -17.02 -19.00
N ALA A 186 -1.36 -16.72 -19.49
CA ALA A 186 -1.76 -17.03 -20.86
C ALA A 186 -0.90 -16.30 -21.89
N MET A 187 -0.61 -15.02 -21.69
CA MET A 187 0.27 -14.24 -22.55
C MET A 187 1.72 -14.73 -22.51
N LEU A 188 2.23 -15.10 -21.34
CA LEU A 188 3.56 -15.69 -21.19
C LEU A 188 3.66 -17.01 -21.98
N LEU A 189 2.69 -17.90 -21.83
CA LEU A 189 2.64 -19.19 -22.55
C LEU A 189 2.49 -18.97 -24.06
N ALA A 190 1.65 -18.03 -24.50
CA ALA A 190 1.50 -17.67 -25.91
C ALA A 190 2.82 -17.16 -26.49
N GLY A 191 3.52 -16.27 -25.76
CA GLY A 191 4.84 -15.75 -26.17
C GLY A 191 5.90 -16.85 -26.29
N LEU A 192 5.98 -17.76 -25.32
CA LEU A 192 6.86 -18.91 -25.35
C LEU A 192 6.52 -19.86 -26.51
N GLY A 193 5.23 -20.06 -26.81
CA GLY A 193 4.76 -20.84 -27.94
C GLY A 193 5.23 -20.26 -29.30
N VAL A 194 5.11 -18.96 -29.47
CA VAL A 194 5.59 -18.27 -30.71
C VAL A 194 7.11 -18.40 -30.83
N VAL A 195 7.87 -18.18 -29.77
CA VAL A 195 9.35 -18.34 -29.76
C VAL A 195 9.72 -19.79 -30.15
N GLY A 196 9.04 -20.78 -29.56
CA GLY A 196 9.26 -22.20 -29.87
C GLY A 196 8.98 -22.54 -31.32
N LEU A 197 7.91 -22.01 -31.90
CA LEU A 197 7.57 -22.20 -33.32
C LEU A 197 8.63 -21.58 -34.28
N VAL A 198 9.10 -20.37 -33.98
CA VAL A 198 10.14 -19.69 -34.75
C VAL A 198 11.45 -20.47 -34.69
N ALA A 199 11.86 -20.91 -33.49
CA ALA A 199 13.06 -21.71 -33.30
C ALA A 199 13.00 -23.04 -34.08
N ARG A 200 11.84 -23.72 -34.04
CA ARG A 200 11.62 -24.95 -34.83
C ARG A 200 11.73 -24.71 -36.34
N ARG A 201 11.12 -23.64 -36.86
CA ARG A 201 11.20 -23.30 -38.31
C ARG A 201 12.64 -23.01 -38.72
N ARG A 202 13.42 -22.29 -37.92
CA ARG A 202 14.83 -21.99 -38.24
C ARG A 202 15.69 -23.27 -38.32
N ARG A 203 15.48 -24.25 -37.45
CA ARG A 203 16.18 -25.54 -37.49
C ARG A 203 15.82 -26.34 -38.73
N ALA A 204 14.55 -26.37 -39.12
CA ALA A 204 14.08 -27.10 -40.30
C ALA A 204 14.54 -26.49 -41.63
N SER A 205 14.98 -25.24 -41.68
CA SER A 205 15.53 -24.59 -42.87
C SER A 205 17.07 -24.75 -43.02
N GLN A 206 17.73 -25.40 -42.07
CA GLN A 206 19.18 -25.65 -42.06
C GLN A 206 19.53 -27.11 -42.41
N THR A 207 18.53 -27.97 -42.56
CA THR A 207 18.62 -29.35 -43.06
C THR A 207 18.15 -29.42 -44.51
#